data_af6e7e8970ac8b87f380664bd5b28e90
#
_entry.id   af6e7e8970ac8b87f380664bd5b28e90
#
_cell.length_a   1.000
_cell.length_b   1.000
_cell.length_c   1.000
_cell.angle_alpha   90.00
_cell.angle_beta   90.00
_cell.angle_gamma   90.00
#
_symmetry.space_group_name_H-M   'P 1'
#
loop_
_entity.id
_entity.type
_entity.pdbx_description
1 polymer ?
#
loop_
_entity_poly.entity_id
_entity_poly.type
_entity_poly.pdbx_seq_one_letter_code
_entity_poly.pdbx_strand_id
1 'polypeptide(L)'
;AYLLALEGYRPLIVERGAAVRERKADVAHFWETGVLDPSSNVQFGEGGAGTFSDGKLNTLVKDTAGRNRFVLETFVSFGAPEDILWEQKPHIGTDILIDVVEAMRNRIIQLGGEFHFHSQVTDILPREGCLVINGREKIRTEAVVLAIGHSARDTFQMLYDRGVCMEAKSFAVGVRVEHPQEMIDRNMYG
;
A
#
# COMPACT_ATOMS: atom_id res chain seq x y z
N ALA A 1 -2.61 8.63 -7.36
CA ALA A 1 -3.81 9.44 -7.01
C ALA A 1 -3.44 10.91 -6.79
N TYR A 2 -2.47 11.21 -5.89
CA TYR A 2 -2.12 12.60 -5.54
C TYR A 2 -1.73 13.46 -6.76
N LEU A 3 -0.83 12.97 -7.62
CA LEU A 3 -0.44 13.69 -8.85
C LEU A 3 -1.65 13.93 -9.78
N LEU A 4 -2.49 12.93 -9.97
CA LEU A 4 -3.71 13.08 -10.78
C LEU A 4 -4.63 14.16 -10.21
N ALA A 5 -4.79 14.20 -8.90
CA ALA A 5 -5.60 15.22 -8.24
C ALA A 5 -5.01 16.62 -8.37
N LEU A 6 -3.67 16.78 -8.30
CA LEU A 6 -2.99 18.04 -8.54
C LEU A 6 -3.20 18.58 -9.97
N GLU A 7 -3.23 17.67 -10.96
CA GLU A 7 -3.50 18.01 -12.38
C GLU A 7 -4.98 18.22 -12.69
N GLY A 8 -5.84 18.27 -11.67
CA GLY A 8 -7.27 18.54 -11.81
C GLY A 8 -8.12 17.33 -12.20
N TYR A 9 -7.55 16.13 -12.27
CA TYR A 9 -8.35 14.91 -12.38
C TYR A 9 -9.04 14.61 -11.04
N ARG A 10 -10.13 13.85 -11.10
CA ARG A 10 -10.87 13.39 -9.93
C ARG A 10 -10.69 11.87 -9.78
N PRO A 11 -9.55 11.42 -9.24
CA PRO A 11 -9.30 10.00 -9.10
C PRO A 11 -10.24 9.38 -8.06
N LEU A 12 -10.83 8.24 -8.40
CA LEU A 12 -11.48 7.35 -7.45
C LEU A 12 -10.47 6.30 -7.00
N ILE A 13 -10.21 6.24 -5.72
CA ILE A 13 -9.36 5.25 -5.09
C ILE A 13 -10.24 4.18 -4.45
N VAL A 14 -10.06 2.94 -4.90
CA VAL A 14 -10.81 1.77 -4.40
C VAL A 14 -9.83 0.89 -3.64
N GLU A 15 -10.09 0.68 -2.36
CA GLU A 15 -9.27 -0.13 -1.46
C GLU A 15 -10.13 -1.20 -0.78
N ARG A 16 -9.65 -2.46 -0.81
CA ARG A 16 -10.40 -3.57 -0.18
C ARG A 16 -10.45 -3.48 1.33
N GLY A 17 -9.39 -2.97 1.94
CA GLY A 17 -9.28 -2.84 3.39
C GLY A 17 -9.81 -1.51 3.92
N ALA A 18 -9.53 -1.28 5.19
CA ALA A 18 -9.98 -0.12 5.93
C ALA A 18 -9.12 1.12 5.69
N ALA A 19 -9.64 2.28 6.07
CA ALA A 19 -8.88 3.51 6.23
C ALA A 19 -7.80 3.34 7.31
N VAL A 20 -6.70 4.08 7.21
CA VAL A 20 -5.48 3.83 7.99
C VAL A 20 -5.68 3.78 9.51
N ARG A 21 -6.58 4.59 10.07
CA ARG A 21 -6.89 4.58 11.52
C ARG A 21 -7.65 3.33 11.95
N GLU A 22 -8.65 2.93 11.18
CA GLU A 22 -9.42 1.70 11.43
C GLU A 22 -8.51 0.48 11.23
N ARG A 23 -7.74 0.45 10.15
CA ARG A 23 -6.76 -0.59 9.87
C ARG A 23 -5.75 -0.78 11.01
N LYS A 24 -5.37 0.29 11.72
CA LYS A 24 -4.51 0.19 12.92
C LYS A 24 -5.14 -0.72 13.98
N ALA A 25 -6.46 -0.61 14.18
CA ALA A 25 -7.18 -1.47 15.11
C ALA A 25 -7.24 -2.93 14.62
N ASP A 26 -7.47 -3.15 13.32
CA ASP A 26 -7.49 -4.49 12.72
C ASP A 26 -6.14 -5.20 12.89
N VAL A 27 -5.05 -4.48 12.66
CA VAL A 27 -3.69 -4.98 12.84
C VAL A 27 -3.39 -5.29 14.31
N ALA A 28 -3.79 -4.41 15.23
CA ALA A 28 -3.64 -4.65 16.67
C ALA A 28 -4.43 -5.89 17.12
N HIS A 29 -5.68 -6.02 16.68
CA HIS A 29 -6.50 -7.18 16.95
C HIS A 29 -5.85 -8.49 16.46
N PHE A 30 -5.28 -8.47 15.24
CA PHE A 30 -4.55 -9.65 14.74
C PHE A 30 -3.35 -10.02 15.63
N TRP A 31 -2.57 -9.04 16.07
CA TRP A 31 -1.41 -9.31 16.95
C TRP A 31 -1.81 -9.82 18.33
N GLU A 32 -2.95 -9.39 18.84
CA GLU A 32 -3.45 -9.83 20.15
C GLU A 32 -4.10 -11.23 20.12
N THR A 33 -4.81 -11.54 19.02
CA THR A 33 -5.70 -12.72 18.98
C THR A 33 -5.23 -13.79 18.02
N GLY A 34 -4.36 -13.46 17.05
CA GLY A 34 -4.00 -14.33 15.93
C GLY A 34 -5.10 -14.47 14.86
N VAL A 35 -6.23 -13.74 14.99
CA VAL A 35 -7.36 -13.79 14.05
C VAL A 35 -7.10 -12.80 12.93
N LEU A 36 -6.84 -13.32 11.73
CA LEU A 36 -6.57 -12.51 10.55
C LEU A 36 -7.86 -12.10 9.83
N ASP A 37 -8.07 -10.79 9.62
CA ASP A 37 -9.01 -10.31 8.60
C ASP A 37 -8.33 -10.40 7.21
N PRO A 38 -8.84 -11.18 6.26
CA PRO A 38 -8.24 -11.31 4.93
C PRO A 38 -8.37 -10.05 4.08
N SER A 39 -9.23 -9.12 4.45
CA SER A 39 -9.49 -7.89 3.70
C SER A 39 -8.77 -6.67 4.27
N SER A 40 -8.56 -6.60 5.59
CA SER A 40 -7.91 -5.48 6.27
C SER A 40 -6.87 -5.99 7.27
N ASN A 41 -5.58 -5.80 6.98
CA ASN A 41 -4.49 -6.39 7.76
C ASN A 41 -3.15 -5.67 7.46
N VAL A 42 -2.00 -6.29 7.82
CA VAL A 42 -0.67 -5.73 7.52
C VAL A 42 -0.33 -5.63 6.03
N GLN A 43 -1.09 -6.24 5.14
CA GLN A 43 -0.84 -6.21 3.69
C GLN A 43 -1.87 -5.36 2.94
N PHE A 44 -3.13 -5.39 3.35
CA PHE A 44 -4.25 -4.71 2.71
C PHE A 44 -4.80 -3.60 3.60
N GLY A 45 -5.30 -2.56 2.95
CA GLY A 45 -5.80 -1.35 3.55
C GLY A 45 -4.97 -0.13 3.19
N GLU A 46 -5.47 1.04 3.53
CA GLU A 46 -4.85 2.32 3.22
C GLU A 46 -3.39 2.40 3.66
N GLY A 47 -2.53 2.93 2.78
CA GLY A 47 -1.09 3.04 3.00
C GLY A 47 -0.28 1.80 2.63
N GLY A 48 -0.93 0.67 2.30
CA GLY A 48 -0.27 -0.56 1.86
C GLY A 48 0.58 -1.23 2.96
N ALA A 49 1.38 -2.24 2.58
CA ALA A 49 2.16 -3.04 3.54
C ALA A 49 3.24 -2.23 4.29
N GLY A 50 3.74 -1.13 3.69
CA GLY A 50 4.77 -0.29 4.31
C GLY A 50 4.33 0.39 5.60
N THR A 51 3.05 0.74 5.72
CA THR A 51 2.53 1.52 6.85
C THR A 51 2.62 0.77 8.19
N PHE A 52 2.43 -0.55 8.18
CA PHE A 52 2.43 -1.38 9.39
C PHE A 52 3.61 -2.37 9.43
N SER A 53 4.67 -2.08 8.68
CA SER A 53 5.95 -2.77 8.77
C SER A 53 6.98 -1.90 9.49
N ASP A 54 8.24 -1.96 9.08
CA ASP A 54 9.30 -1.12 9.66
C ASP A 54 9.43 0.28 9.02
N GLY A 55 8.51 0.63 8.10
CA GLY A 55 8.47 1.96 7.48
C GLY A 55 9.69 2.33 6.63
N LYS A 56 10.46 1.33 6.19
CA LYS A 56 11.63 1.55 5.34
C LYS A 56 11.23 2.08 3.97
N LEU A 57 11.92 3.13 3.52
CA LEU A 57 11.73 3.75 2.21
C LEU A 57 12.86 3.41 1.22
N ASN A 58 13.58 2.31 1.48
CA ASN A 58 14.72 1.91 0.66
C ASN A 58 14.28 1.39 -0.71
N THR A 59 14.98 1.83 -1.73
CA THR A 59 14.82 1.33 -3.09
C THR A 59 16.18 1.10 -3.74
N LEU A 60 16.26 0.09 -4.60
CA LEU A 60 17.44 -0.18 -5.44
C LEU A 60 17.33 0.51 -6.82
N VAL A 61 16.23 1.21 -7.09
CA VAL A 61 16.01 1.92 -8.34
C VAL A 61 16.91 3.15 -8.41
N LYS A 62 17.69 3.29 -9.49
CA LYS A 62 18.47 4.49 -9.76
C LYS A 62 17.51 5.64 -10.11
N ASP A 63 17.58 6.73 -9.34
CA ASP A 63 16.70 7.88 -9.52
C ASP A 63 17.26 8.90 -10.53
N THR A 64 17.36 8.49 -11.79
CA THR A 64 17.85 9.36 -12.86
C THR A 64 16.92 10.52 -13.21
N ALA A 65 15.65 10.43 -12.83
CA ALA A 65 14.60 11.40 -13.14
C ALA A 65 14.11 12.20 -11.92
N GLY A 66 14.75 12.04 -10.75
CA GLY A 66 14.35 12.73 -9.52
C GLY A 66 13.00 12.28 -8.91
N ARG A 67 12.46 11.15 -9.35
CA ARG A 67 11.14 10.68 -8.92
C ARG A 67 11.12 10.22 -7.45
N ASN A 68 12.18 9.56 -7.01
CA ASN A 68 12.31 9.17 -5.61
C ASN A 68 12.40 10.41 -4.71
N ARG A 69 13.22 11.38 -5.12
CA ARG A 69 13.34 12.65 -4.42
C ARG A 69 12.00 13.36 -4.29
N PHE A 70 11.24 13.45 -5.39
CA PHE A 70 9.90 14.03 -5.38
C PHE A 70 8.95 13.31 -4.40
N VAL A 71 9.00 11.97 -4.32
CA VAL A 71 8.16 11.20 -3.37
C VAL A 71 8.53 11.53 -1.93
N LEU A 72 9.83 11.57 -1.59
CA LEU A 72 10.29 11.91 -0.24
C LEU A 72 9.90 13.35 0.15
N GLU A 73 10.09 14.31 -0.75
CA GLU A 73 9.66 15.71 -0.55
C GLU A 73 8.15 15.82 -0.36
N THR A 74 7.39 15.00 -1.08
CA THR A 74 5.94 14.91 -0.88
C THR A 74 5.61 14.39 0.52
N PHE A 75 6.26 13.33 1.00
CA PHE A 75 6.01 12.84 2.36
C PHE A 75 6.38 13.89 3.42
N VAL A 76 7.49 14.61 3.27
CA VAL A 76 7.85 15.70 4.16
C VAL A 76 6.79 16.80 4.16
N SER A 77 6.25 17.16 3.00
CA SER A 77 5.18 18.18 2.91
C SER A 77 3.89 17.76 3.63
N PHE A 78 3.74 16.46 3.91
CA PHE A 78 2.61 15.90 4.68
C PHE A 78 2.98 15.49 6.11
N GLY A 79 4.15 15.89 6.59
CA GLY A 79 4.53 15.74 8.00
C GLY A 79 5.54 14.65 8.29
N ALA A 80 6.14 14.02 7.27
CA ALA A 80 7.28 13.14 7.51
C ALA A 80 8.51 13.95 7.98
N PRO A 81 9.43 13.34 8.76
CA PRO A 81 10.67 13.98 9.18
C PRO A 81 11.52 14.39 7.96
N GLU A 82 12.15 15.56 8.03
CA GLU A 82 12.99 16.07 6.94
C GLU A 82 14.24 15.23 6.68
N ASP A 83 14.74 14.51 7.68
CA ASP A 83 15.94 13.67 7.61
C ASP A 83 15.84 12.57 6.54
N ILE A 84 14.63 12.11 6.19
CA ILE A 84 14.44 11.16 5.09
C ILE A 84 14.98 11.67 3.74
N LEU A 85 15.21 12.97 3.59
CA LEU A 85 15.71 13.58 2.36
C LEU A 85 17.21 13.36 2.13
N TRP A 86 17.99 13.06 3.19
CA TRP A 86 19.46 12.90 3.13
C TRP A 86 19.98 11.62 3.76
N GLU A 87 19.15 10.90 4.50
CA GLU A 87 19.55 9.60 5.03
C GLU A 87 19.75 8.56 3.93
N GLN A 88 20.80 7.73 4.08
CA GLN A 88 21.06 6.64 3.12
C GLN A 88 20.02 5.54 3.16
N LYS A 89 19.38 5.32 4.30
CA LYS A 89 18.35 4.31 4.52
C LYS A 89 17.16 4.95 5.24
N PRO A 90 16.44 5.84 4.54
CA PRO A 90 15.36 6.56 5.17
C PRO A 90 14.25 5.62 5.63
N HIS A 91 13.68 5.92 6.78
CA HIS A 91 12.49 5.24 7.28
C HIS A 91 11.57 6.23 7.99
N ILE A 92 10.28 5.95 7.96
CA ILE A 92 9.25 6.71 8.70
C ILE A 92 8.59 5.74 9.67
N GLY A 93 8.58 6.06 10.95
CA GLY A 93 7.88 5.25 11.95
C GLY A 93 6.40 5.08 11.63
N THR A 94 5.83 3.94 12.02
CA THR A 94 4.42 3.60 11.74
C THR A 94 3.44 4.67 12.25
N ASP A 95 3.70 5.25 13.39
CA ASP A 95 2.92 6.32 14.00
C ASP A 95 2.85 7.57 13.11
N ILE A 96 4.01 8.06 12.66
CA ILE A 96 4.12 9.21 11.76
C ILE A 96 3.52 8.88 10.39
N LEU A 97 3.80 7.68 9.86
CA LEU A 97 3.33 7.28 8.53
C LEU A 97 1.81 7.21 8.45
N ILE A 98 1.12 6.84 9.52
CA ILE A 98 -0.34 6.89 9.63
C ILE A 98 -0.84 8.33 9.40
N ASP A 99 -0.21 9.30 10.06
CA ASP A 99 -0.60 10.72 9.93
C ASP A 99 -0.32 11.26 8.52
N VAL A 100 0.83 10.92 7.95
CA VAL A 100 1.19 11.30 6.57
C VAL A 100 0.19 10.75 5.55
N VAL A 101 -0.15 9.47 5.65
CA VAL A 101 -1.10 8.82 4.73
C VAL A 101 -2.48 9.45 4.83
N GLU A 102 -2.96 9.70 6.05
CA GLU A 102 -4.24 10.37 6.27
C GLU A 102 -4.24 11.82 5.73
N ALA A 103 -3.17 12.56 5.96
CA ALA A 103 -3.04 13.93 5.43
C ALA A 103 -3.03 13.94 3.90
N MET A 104 -2.34 13.00 3.26
CA MET A 104 -2.35 12.82 1.80
C MET A 104 -3.75 12.50 1.27
N ARG A 105 -4.48 11.58 1.91
CA ARG A 105 -5.88 11.27 1.57
C ARG A 105 -6.74 12.51 1.64
N ASN A 106 -6.68 13.23 2.76
CA ASN A 106 -7.49 14.43 2.98
C ASN A 106 -7.19 15.49 1.90
N ARG A 107 -5.93 15.63 1.49
CA ARG A 107 -5.56 16.54 0.40
C ARG A 107 -6.12 16.11 -0.94
N ILE A 108 -6.10 14.81 -1.26
CA ILE A 108 -6.69 14.28 -2.49
C ILE A 108 -8.21 14.56 -2.52
N ILE A 109 -8.90 14.36 -1.40
CA ILE A 109 -10.34 14.65 -1.27
C ILE A 109 -10.61 16.13 -1.48
N GLN A 110 -9.82 17.03 -0.87
CA GLN A 110 -9.93 18.48 -1.09
C GLN A 110 -9.76 18.89 -2.56
N LEU A 111 -8.98 18.14 -3.31
CA LEU A 111 -8.74 18.33 -4.74
C LEU A 111 -9.83 17.65 -5.62
N GLY A 112 -10.86 17.05 -5.02
CA GLY A 112 -12.00 16.44 -5.70
C GLY A 112 -11.85 14.95 -5.98
N GLY A 113 -10.83 14.27 -5.42
CA GLY A 113 -10.74 12.81 -5.46
C GLY A 113 -11.66 12.14 -4.44
N GLU A 114 -11.90 10.85 -4.62
CA GLU A 114 -12.76 10.03 -3.77
C GLU A 114 -12.05 8.77 -3.29
N PHE A 115 -12.42 8.28 -2.10
CA PHE A 115 -11.92 7.03 -1.54
C PHE A 115 -13.07 6.12 -1.14
N HIS A 116 -13.06 4.90 -1.66
CA HIS A 116 -13.97 3.83 -1.29
C HIS A 116 -13.17 2.73 -0.58
N PHE A 117 -13.29 2.68 0.74
CA PHE A 117 -12.74 1.61 1.57
C PHE A 117 -13.69 0.41 1.64
N HIS A 118 -13.24 -0.73 2.14
CA HIS A 118 -13.97 -2.00 2.17
C HIS A 118 -14.57 -2.36 0.79
N SER A 119 -13.84 -1.98 -0.26
CA SER A 119 -14.28 -2.01 -1.64
C SER A 119 -13.30 -2.80 -2.48
N GLN A 120 -13.49 -4.11 -2.54
CA GLN A 120 -12.65 -5.01 -3.32
C GLN A 120 -13.07 -4.99 -4.79
N VAL A 121 -12.11 -4.74 -5.69
CA VAL A 121 -12.31 -4.99 -7.13
C VAL A 121 -12.32 -6.49 -7.35
N THR A 122 -13.49 -7.04 -7.64
CA THR A 122 -13.70 -8.49 -7.83
C THR A 122 -13.70 -8.89 -9.29
N ASP A 123 -13.88 -7.92 -10.19
CA ASP A 123 -13.84 -8.18 -11.63
C ASP A 123 -13.55 -6.91 -12.43
N ILE A 124 -13.05 -7.09 -13.65
CA ILE A 124 -12.90 -6.05 -14.66
C ILE A 124 -13.69 -6.47 -15.92
N LEU A 125 -14.41 -5.52 -16.51
CA LEU A 125 -15.20 -5.71 -17.71
C LEU A 125 -14.74 -4.73 -18.81
N PRO A 126 -13.61 -5.01 -19.50
CA PRO A 126 -12.98 -4.04 -20.41
C PRO A 126 -13.91 -3.63 -21.57
N ARG A 127 -14.74 -4.54 -22.07
CA ARG A 127 -15.70 -4.24 -23.16
C ARG A 127 -16.81 -3.29 -22.72
N GLU A 128 -17.15 -3.28 -21.43
CA GLU A 128 -18.18 -2.41 -20.85
C GLU A 128 -17.57 -1.13 -20.27
N GLY A 129 -16.23 -1.04 -20.15
CA GLY A 129 -15.53 0.05 -19.48
C GLY A 129 -15.88 0.12 -17.99
N CYS A 130 -15.99 -1.03 -17.32
CA CYS A 130 -16.45 -1.11 -15.93
C CYS A 130 -15.52 -1.95 -15.05
N LEU A 131 -15.49 -1.59 -13.77
CA LEU A 131 -15.02 -2.44 -12.67
C LEU A 131 -16.22 -2.98 -11.91
N VAL A 132 -16.08 -4.17 -11.33
CA VAL A 132 -17.07 -4.75 -10.41
C VAL A 132 -16.49 -4.71 -8.99
N ILE A 133 -17.21 -4.10 -8.08
CA ILE A 133 -16.84 -3.94 -6.69
C ILE A 133 -17.68 -4.90 -5.83
N ASN A 134 -17.02 -5.65 -4.95
CA ASN A 134 -17.66 -6.58 -4.01
C ASN A 134 -18.65 -7.55 -4.69
N GLY A 135 -18.39 -7.95 -5.93
CA GLY A 135 -19.20 -8.90 -6.71
C GLY A 135 -20.55 -8.37 -7.20
N ARG A 136 -20.89 -7.09 -7.00
CA ARG A 136 -22.23 -6.56 -7.32
C ARG A 136 -22.30 -5.17 -7.92
N GLU A 137 -21.51 -4.24 -7.43
CA GLU A 137 -21.54 -2.86 -7.88
C GLU A 137 -20.67 -2.67 -9.12
N LYS A 138 -21.20 -2.00 -10.14
CA LYS A 138 -20.43 -1.67 -11.35
C LYS A 138 -20.08 -0.19 -11.35
N ILE A 139 -18.80 0.10 -11.48
CA ILE A 139 -18.27 1.47 -11.62
C ILE A 139 -17.72 1.64 -13.02
N ARG A 140 -18.24 2.62 -13.77
CA ARG A 140 -17.70 3.00 -15.07
C ARG A 140 -16.41 3.79 -14.93
N THR A 141 -15.43 3.49 -15.77
CA THR A 141 -14.16 4.21 -15.80
C THR A 141 -13.54 4.14 -17.19
N GLU A 142 -12.82 5.20 -17.57
CA GLU A 142 -12.06 5.26 -18.82
C GLU A 142 -10.64 4.72 -18.66
N ALA A 143 -10.09 4.78 -17.45
CA ALA A 143 -8.74 4.33 -17.15
C ALA A 143 -8.65 3.70 -15.77
N VAL A 144 -7.85 2.66 -15.65
CA VAL A 144 -7.58 1.96 -14.38
C VAL A 144 -6.09 1.92 -14.12
N VAL A 145 -5.68 2.35 -12.93
CA VAL A 145 -4.32 2.18 -12.42
C VAL A 145 -4.33 1.04 -11.41
N LEU A 146 -3.67 -0.06 -11.75
CA LEU A 146 -3.52 -1.21 -10.86
C LEU A 146 -2.34 -0.95 -9.91
N ALA A 147 -2.61 -0.77 -8.63
CA ALA A 147 -1.62 -0.56 -7.57
C ALA A 147 -1.87 -1.53 -6.40
N ILE A 148 -2.15 -2.79 -6.70
CA ILE A 148 -2.69 -3.82 -5.81
C ILE A 148 -1.65 -4.46 -4.88
N GLY A 149 -0.38 -4.14 -5.03
CA GLY A 149 0.71 -4.81 -4.31
C GLY A 149 0.91 -6.26 -4.76
N HIS A 150 1.88 -6.96 -4.17
CA HIS A 150 2.25 -8.32 -4.58
C HIS A 150 1.39 -9.41 -3.92
N SER A 151 0.64 -9.09 -2.88
CA SER A 151 -0.11 -10.08 -2.09
C SER A 151 -1.55 -10.31 -2.57
N ALA A 152 -2.04 -9.51 -3.51
CA ALA A 152 -3.41 -9.59 -4.04
C ALA A 152 -3.57 -10.74 -5.06
N ARG A 153 -3.32 -11.98 -4.62
CA ARG A 153 -3.28 -13.17 -5.49
C ARG A 153 -4.62 -13.44 -6.18
N ASP A 154 -5.71 -13.22 -5.48
CA ASP A 154 -7.08 -13.30 -6.01
C ASP A 154 -7.30 -12.30 -7.17
N THR A 155 -6.82 -11.08 -7.03
CA THR A 155 -6.88 -10.07 -8.09
C THR A 155 -5.99 -10.47 -9.28
N PHE A 156 -4.78 -10.97 -9.03
CA PHE A 156 -3.93 -11.49 -10.12
C PHE A 156 -4.60 -12.65 -10.87
N GLN A 157 -5.24 -13.58 -10.17
CA GLN A 157 -5.97 -14.67 -10.81
C GLN A 157 -7.13 -14.15 -11.66
N MET A 158 -7.93 -13.23 -11.13
CA MET A 158 -9.01 -12.57 -11.86
C MET A 158 -8.51 -11.87 -13.13
N LEU A 159 -7.40 -11.13 -13.05
CA LEU A 159 -6.81 -10.47 -14.22
C LEU A 159 -6.32 -11.47 -15.26
N TYR A 160 -5.71 -12.57 -14.83
CA TYR A 160 -5.28 -13.66 -15.70
C TYR A 160 -6.47 -14.30 -16.43
N ASP A 161 -7.55 -14.62 -15.71
CA ASP A 161 -8.78 -15.22 -16.25
C ASP A 161 -9.49 -14.28 -17.24
N ARG A 162 -9.28 -12.97 -17.10
CA ARG A 162 -9.76 -11.94 -18.05
C ARG A 162 -8.84 -11.72 -19.25
N GLY A 163 -7.75 -12.47 -19.36
CA GLY A 163 -6.81 -12.39 -20.47
C GLY A 163 -5.88 -11.17 -20.45
N VAL A 164 -5.70 -10.55 -19.29
CA VAL A 164 -4.68 -9.51 -19.13
C VAL A 164 -3.31 -10.14 -19.29
N CYS A 165 -2.49 -9.61 -20.18
CA CYS A 165 -1.14 -10.09 -20.41
C CYS A 165 -0.29 -9.95 -19.14
N MET A 166 0.23 -11.07 -18.66
CA MET A 166 1.09 -11.12 -17.48
C MET A 166 2.28 -12.03 -17.72
N GLU A 167 3.44 -11.62 -17.23
CA GLU A 167 4.67 -12.40 -17.29
C GLU A 167 5.11 -12.79 -15.88
N ALA A 168 5.57 -14.04 -15.75
CA ALA A 168 6.17 -14.50 -14.51
C ALA A 168 7.51 -13.77 -14.27
N LYS A 169 7.67 -13.21 -13.09
CA LYS A 169 8.90 -12.51 -12.71
C LYS A 169 9.59 -13.23 -11.56
N SER A 170 10.90 -13.40 -11.66
CA SER A 170 11.70 -13.95 -10.59
C SER A 170 11.64 -13.07 -9.34
N PHE A 171 11.57 -13.70 -8.18
CA PHE A 171 11.62 -13.02 -6.88
C PHE A 171 12.46 -13.83 -5.90
N ALA A 172 12.96 -13.16 -4.85
CA ALA A 172 13.72 -13.83 -3.79
C ALA A 172 12.77 -14.56 -2.85
N VAL A 173 13.10 -15.81 -2.54
CA VAL A 173 12.38 -16.63 -1.57
C VAL A 173 13.34 -16.96 -0.43
N GLY A 174 12.84 -16.87 0.79
CA GLY A 174 13.59 -17.22 1.99
C GLY A 174 12.63 -17.60 3.12
N VAL A 175 13.23 -18.09 4.19
CA VAL A 175 12.51 -18.37 5.44
C VAL A 175 12.96 -17.39 6.51
N ARG A 176 12.04 -17.02 7.40
CA ARG A 176 12.39 -16.35 8.64
C ARG A 176 12.68 -17.42 9.69
N VAL A 177 13.82 -17.31 10.34
CA VAL A 177 14.20 -18.16 11.45
C VAL A 177 14.21 -17.30 12.71
N GLU A 178 13.54 -17.77 13.75
CA GLU A 178 13.53 -17.13 15.06
C GLU A 178 14.32 -17.99 16.04
N HIS A 179 15.06 -17.32 16.90
CA HIS A 179 15.88 -17.95 17.94
C HIS A 179 15.56 -17.32 19.31
N PRO A 180 15.65 -18.09 20.41
CA PRO A 180 15.65 -17.49 21.74
C PRO A 180 16.76 -16.45 21.88
N GLN A 181 16.46 -15.29 22.45
CA GLN A 181 17.44 -14.20 22.60
C GLN A 181 18.70 -14.66 23.35
N GLU A 182 18.52 -15.47 24.42
CA GLU A 182 19.64 -16.02 25.21
C GLU A 182 20.63 -16.85 24.37
N MET A 183 20.12 -17.57 23.35
CA MET A 183 21.00 -18.33 22.45
C MET A 183 21.85 -17.41 21.58
N ILE A 184 21.26 -16.31 21.09
CA ILE A 184 21.97 -15.32 20.29
C ILE A 184 23.01 -14.60 21.16
N ASP A 185 22.62 -14.14 22.35
CA ASP A 185 23.51 -13.41 23.27
C ASP A 185 24.73 -14.28 23.65
N ARG A 186 24.52 -15.55 24.00
CA ARG A 186 25.61 -16.47 24.33
C ARG A 186 26.57 -16.71 23.17
N ASN A 187 26.07 -16.77 21.94
CA ASN A 187 26.92 -17.06 20.78
C ASN A 187 27.63 -15.81 20.23
N MET A 188 27.07 -14.61 20.44
CA MET A 188 27.60 -13.37 19.87
C MET A 188 28.40 -12.56 20.86
N TYR A 189 28.09 -12.66 22.15
CA TYR A 189 28.67 -11.78 23.17
C TYR A 189 29.36 -12.55 24.34
N GLY A 190 29.28 -13.87 24.38
CA GLY A 190 29.98 -14.76 25.32
C GLY A 190 29.18 -15.07 26.56
#